data_df97f2fb53826bdfa31db90b6c52c4bb
#
_entry.id   df97f2fb53826bdfa31db90b6c52c4bb
#
_cell.length_a   1.000
_cell.length_b   1.000
_cell.length_c   1.000
_cell.angle_alpha   90.00
_cell.angle_beta   90.00
_cell.angle_gamma   90.00
#
_symmetry.space_group_name_H-M   'P 1'
#
loop_
_entity.id
_entity.type
_entity.pdbx_description
1 polymer ?
#
loop_
_entity_poly.entity_id
_entity_poly.type
_entity_poly.pdbx_seq_one_letter_code
_entity_poly.pdbx_strand_id
1 'polypeptide(L)'
;LRKYGAVANAHFGKSVASGDVNNDGVDDVLVGAPDDDNAKLKDAGSVTVYSGSDGSQLVKKIGAVAKANLGNSVTAGDVNADGYADIIAGAWKDDSPTTPKITKDTGSVSVWSGNGYGLINTVYGDAAKDYFGTAVSAGDINSDGKSDLIIGIPGFGIVMKDTGGVKVLSGAGL
;
A
#
# COMPACT_ATOMS: atom_id res chain seq x y z
N LEU A 1 -4.38 18.22 13.93
CA LEU A 1 -5.03 17.83 12.68
C LEU A 1 -6.16 16.83 12.94
N ARG A 2 -7.35 17.03 12.36
CA ARG A 2 -8.47 16.07 12.39
C ARG A 2 -9.07 15.98 10.98
N LYS A 3 -9.13 14.77 10.43
CA LYS A 3 -9.68 14.49 9.10
C LYS A 3 -10.78 13.43 9.17
N TYR A 4 -11.74 13.52 8.26
CA TYR A 4 -12.88 12.60 8.18
C TYR A 4 -13.00 12.07 6.76
N GLY A 5 -13.47 10.83 6.63
CA GLY A 5 -13.83 10.26 5.33
C GLY A 5 -15.03 10.99 4.72
N ALA A 6 -14.99 11.20 3.41
CA ALA A 6 -16.08 11.84 2.65
C ALA A 6 -17.12 10.83 2.14
N VAL A 7 -16.80 9.53 2.13
CA VAL A 7 -17.65 8.46 1.58
C VAL A 7 -18.14 7.57 2.72
N ALA A 8 -19.43 7.34 2.78
CA ALA A 8 -20.03 6.44 3.78
C ALA A 8 -19.53 5.01 3.58
N ASN A 9 -19.25 4.32 4.68
CA ASN A 9 -18.73 2.95 4.70
C ASN A 9 -17.35 2.74 4.06
N ALA A 10 -16.64 3.79 3.68
CA ALA A 10 -15.28 3.68 3.12
C ALA A 10 -14.23 3.22 4.14
N HIS A 11 -14.57 3.19 5.42
CA HIS A 11 -13.66 2.87 6.54
C HIS A 11 -12.36 3.69 6.53
N PHE A 12 -12.47 5.00 6.22
CA PHE A 12 -11.36 5.94 6.29
C PHE A 12 -10.71 5.91 7.68
N GLY A 13 -9.39 5.75 7.72
CA GLY A 13 -8.64 5.54 8.97
C GLY A 13 -8.49 4.07 9.38
N LYS A 14 -8.85 3.12 8.52
CA LYS A 14 -8.63 1.67 8.75
C LYS A 14 -7.15 1.38 8.98
N SER A 15 -6.28 2.03 8.25
CA SER A 15 -4.84 2.00 8.42
C SER A 15 -4.28 3.43 8.37
N VAL A 16 -3.22 3.68 9.12
CA VAL A 16 -2.54 4.98 9.18
C VAL A 16 -1.03 4.78 9.28
N ALA A 17 -0.27 5.71 8.72
CA ALA A 17 1.19 5.76 8.80
C ALA A 17 1.65 7.22 8.74
N SER A 18 2.94 7.47 9.00
CA SER A 18 3.57 8.76 8.78
C SER A 18 4.89 8.62 8.02
N GLY A 19 5.31 9.71 7.39
CA GLY A 19 6.59 9.87 6.71
C GLY A 19 6.61 11.18 5.94
N ASP A 20 7.76 11.80 5.81
CA ASP A 20 7.94 13.04 5.07
C ASP A 20 7.87 12.78 3.55
N VAL A 21 6.62 12.76 3.02
CA VAL A 21 6.34 12.39 1.63
C VAL A 21 6.68 13.53 0.66
N ASN A 22 6.62 14.78 1.14
CA ASN A 22 6.87 15.96 0.31
C ASN A 22 8.26 16.58 0.55
N ASN A 23 9.06 16.00 1.46
CA ASN A 23 10.41 16.42 1.85
C ASN A 23 10.45 17.88 2.36
N ASP A 24 9.45 18.27 3.20
CA ASP A 24 9.40 19.58 3.85
C ASP A 24 9.99 19.56 5.28
N GLY A 25 10.48 18.42 5.75
CA GLY A 25 11.05 18.20 7.07
C GLY A 25 10.01 17.88 8.15
N VAL A 26 8.74 17.71 7.78
CA VAL A 26 7.64 17.34 8.69
C VAL A 26 6.95 16.07 8.18
N ASP A 27 6.84 15.06 9.02
CA ASP A 27 6.11 13.83 8.64
C ASP A 27 4.67 14.14 8.25
N ASP A 28 4.26 13.63 7.08
CA ASP A 28 2.91 13.66 6.56
C ASP A 28 2.09 12.47 7.08
N VAL A 29 0.76 12.55 6.97
CA VAL A 29 -0.16 11.53 7.46
C VAL A 29 -0.76 10.76 6.29
N LEU A 30 -0.49 9.45 6.23
CA LEU A 30 -1.08 8.53 5.27
C LEU A 30 -2.31 7.87 5.92
N VAL A 31 -3.42 7.83 5.18
CA VAL A 31 -4.68 7.27 5.66
C VAL A 31 -5.26 6.34 4.60
N GLY A 32 -5.49 5.07 4.97
CA GLY A 32 -6.16 4.08 4.15
C GLY A 32 -7.67 4.06 4.36
N ALA A 33 -8.39 3.80 3.28
CA ALA A 33 -9.85 3.63 3.23
C ALA A 33 -10.18 2.47 2.28
N PRO A 34 -10.10 1.19 2.74
CA PRO A 34 -10.13 0.02 1.86
C PRO A 34 -11.48 -0.20 1.16
N ASP A 35 -12.57 0.29 1.71
CA ASP A 35 -13.89 0.13 1.12
C ASP A 35 -14.36 1.42 0.42
N ASP A 36 -13.43 2.32 0.09
CA ASP A 36 -13.74 3.53 -0.68
C ASP A 36 -14.13 3.15 -2.10
N ASP A 37 -15.27 3.68 -2.53
CA ASP A 37 -15.79 3.45 -3.87
C ASP A 37 -15.20 4.49 -4.84
N ASN A 38 -14.67 4.02 -5.92
CA ASN A 38 -14.44 4.89 -7.07
C ASN A 38 -15.74 4.87 -7.91
N ALA A 39 -16.02 5.93 -8.67
CA ALA A 39 -17.29 6.14 -9.38
C ALA A 39 -17.80 4.95 -10.21
N LYS A 40 -16.94 3.96 -10.51
CA LYS A 40 -17.25 2.78 -11.31
C LYS A 40 -16.88 1.45 -10.65
N LEU A 41 -16.08 1.49 -9.56
CA LEU A 41 -15.50 0.31 -8.94
C LEU A 41 -15.83 0.31 -7.45
N LYS A 42 -16.67 -0.63 -7.04
CA LYS A 42 -17.05 -0.80 -5.66
C LYS A 42 -15.91 -1.40 -4.85
N ASP A 43 -15.68 -0.89 -3.62
CA ASP A 43 -14.68 -1.36 -2.67
C ASP A 43 -13.26 -1.43 -3.30
N ALA A 44 -12.96 -0.53 -4.26
CA ALA A 44 -11.64 -0.46 -4.86
C ALA A 44 -10.57 -0.02 -3.86
N GLY A 45 -10.99 0.78 -2.89
CA GLY A 45 -10.17 1.31 -1.83
C GLY A 45 -9.37 2.54 -2.25
N SER A 46 -8.82 3.23 -1.26
CA SER A 46 -7.96 4.41 -1.50
C SER A 46 -6.95 4.64 -0.38
N VAL A 47 -5.91 5.41 -0.71
CA VAL A 47 -4.95 6.00 0.23
C VAL A 47 -4.91 7.49 0.02
N THR A 48 -5.02 8.27 1.09
CA THR A 48 -4.91 9.73 1.05
C THR A 48 -3.76 10.16 1.94
N VAL A 49 -2.94 11.09 1.43
CA VAL A 49 -1.84 11.71 2.18
C VAL A 49 -2.19 13.15 2.48
N TYR A 50 -2.02 13.55 3.72
CA TYR A 50 -2.21 14.92 4.20
C TYR A 50 -0.89 15.46 4.73
N SER A 51 -0.55 16.70 4.36
CA SER A 51 0.60 17.41 4.90
C SER A 51 0.52 17.51 6.42
N GLY A 52 1.63 17.15 7.06
CA GLY A 52 1.79 17.32 8.50
C GLY A 52 1.95 18.78 8.91
N SER A 53 2.50 19.62 8.02
CA SER A 53 2.79 21.02 8.32
C SER A 53 1.55 21.90 8.32
N ASP A 54 0.60 21.71 7.38
CA ASP A 54 -0.60 22.54 7.24
C ASP A 54 -1.92 21.77 7.19
N GLY A 55 -1.85 20.45 7.06
CA GLY A 55 -3.00 19.56 6.94
C GLY A 55 -3.65 19.56 5.58
N SER A 56 -3.12 20.20 4.55
CA SER A 56 -3.65 20.11 3.19
C SER A 56 -3.57 18.68 2.64
N GLN A 57 -4.44 18.32 1.72
CA GLN A 57 -4.34 17.06 1.03
C GLN A 57 -3.26 17.15 -0.04
N LEU A 58 -2.21 16.34 0.08
CA LEU A 58 -1.13 16.26 -0.90
C LEU A 58 -1.56 15.40 -2.10
N VAL A 59 -2.02 14.19 -1.84
CA VAL A 59 -2.42 13.26 -2.89
C VAL A 59 -3.47 12.27 -2.40
N LYS A 60 -4.29 11.75 -3.32
CA LYS A 60 -5.15 10.59 -3.11
C LYS A 60 -4.90 9.56 -4.22
N LYS A 61 -4.59 8.33 -3.84
CA LYS A 61 -4.48 7.17 -4.73
C LYS A 61 -5.73 6.33 -4.59
N ILE A 62 -6.29 5.89 -5.71
CA ILE A 62 -7.54 5.13 -5.76
C ILE A 62 -7.24 3.78 -6.41
N GLY A 63 -7.82 2.72 -5.88
CA GLY A 63 -7.68 1.38 -6.43
C GLY A 63 -8.23 1.28 -7.85
N ALA A 64 -7.54 0.50 -8.69
CA ALA A 64 -7.90 0.30 -10.09
C ALA A 64 -8.80 -0.92 -10.32
N VAL A 65 -8.99 -1.76 -9.31
CA VAL A 65 -9.74 -3.02 -9.38
C VAL A 65 -10.85 -3.02 -8.32
N ALA A 66 -12.06 -3.40 -8.74
CA ALA A 66 -13.18 -3.52 -7.80
C ALA A 66 -12.91 -4.59 -6.75
N LYS A 67 -13.22 -4.28 -5.49
CA LYS A 67 -13.03 -5.16 -4.33
C LYS A 67 -11.56 -5.47 -3.98
N ALA A 68 -10.59 -4.75 -4.56
CA ALA A 68 -9.18 -4.92 -4.24
C ALA A 68 -8.85 -4.47 -2.80
N ASN A 69 -9.65 -3.55 -2.25
CA ASN A 69 -9.47 -3.00 -0.90
C ASN A 69 -8.10 -2.32 -0.70
N LEU A 70 -7.66 -1.49 -1.67
CA LEU A 70 -6.44 -0.69 -1.54
C LEU A 70 -6.49 0.18 -0.28
N GLY A 71 -5.39 0.25 0.46
CA GLY A 71 -5.33 0.98 1.73
C GLY A 71 -5.81 0.17 2.92
N ASN A 72 -5.96 -1.16 2.79
CA ASN A 72 -6.15 -2.03 3.95
C ASN A 72 -4.96 -1.96 4.92
N SER A 73 -3.77 -1.81 4.38
CA SER A 73 -2.53 -1.52 5.11
C SER A 73 -1.76 -0.42 4.38
N VAL A 74 -1.12 0.48 5.13
CA VAL A 74 -0.30 1.56 4.58
C VAL A 74 0.98 1.73 5.39
N THR A 75 2.05 2.15 4.72
CA THR A 75 3.31 2.58 5.34
C THR A 75 4.00 3.60 4.44
N ALA A 76 5.05 4.24 4.95
CA ALA A 76 5.90 5.13 4.18
C ALA A 76 7.37 4.74 4.37
N GLY A 77 8.20 4.98 3.34
CA GLY A 77 9.65 4.76 3.40
C GLY A 77 10.29 5.08 2.08
N ASP A 78 11.49 5.64 2.09
CA ASP A 78 12.24 5.99 0.89
C ASP A 78 12.86 4.72 0.27
N VAL A 79 12.16 4.12 -0.71
CA VAL A 79 12.62 2.87 -1.35
C VAL A 79 13.61 3.10 -2.48
N ASN A 80 13.67 4.32 -3.01
CA ASN A 80 14.52 4.65 -4.15
C ASN A 80 15.73 5.54 -3.78
N ALA A 81 15.83 5.98 -2.51
CA ALA A 81 16.84 6.87 -1.96
C ALA A 81 16.86 8.26 -2.63
N ASP A 82 15.69 8.82 -2.94
CA ASP A 82 15.57 10.17 -3.49
C ASP A 82 15.31 11.25 -2.40
N GLY A 83 15.23 10.84 -1.15
CA GLY A 83 15.02 11.71 0.01
C GLY A 83 13.55 12.00 0.33
N TYR A 84 12.61 11.46 -0.43
CA TYR A 84 11.17 11.54 -0.18
C TYR A 84 10.65 10.21 0.35
N ALA A 85 9.86 10.21 1.38
CA ALA A 85 9.19 8.97 1.80
C ALA A 85 8.15 8.56 0.74
N ASP A 86 8.29 7.36 0.20
CA ASP A 86 7.36 6.80 -0.79
C ASP A 86 6.10 6.27 -0.12
N ILE A 87 4.97 6.30 -0.84
CA ILE A 87 3.67 5.85 -0.37
C ILE A 87 3.52 4.36 -0.71
N ILE A 88 3.35 3.53 0.30
CA ILE A 88 3.24 2.07 0.16
C ILE A 88 1.89 1.62 0.69
N ALA A 89 1.12 0.91 -0.13
CA ALA A 89 -0.20 0.44 0.27
C ALA A 89 -0.51 -0.97 -0.22
N GLY A 90 -1.10 -1.75 0.66
CA GLY A 90 -1.60 -3.09 0.38
C GLY A 90 -3.06 -3.09 -0.07
N ALA A 91 -3.35 -3.98 -1.02
CA ALA A 91 -4.66 -4.29 -1.56
C ALA A 91 -4.85 -5.81 -1.51
N TRP A 92 -5.21 -6.34 -0.36
CA TRP A 92 -5.14 -7.77 -0.02
C TRP A 92 -6.07 -8.69 -0.83
N LYS A 93 -7.07 -8.13 -1.49
CA LYS A 93 -7.98 -8.87 -2.39
C LYS A 93 -7.78 -8.54 -3.86
N ASP A 94 -6.69 -7.85 -4.19
CA ASP A 94 -6.41 -7.57 -5.60
C ASP A 94 -6.18 -8.87 -6.37
N ASP A 95 -6.66 -8.87 -7.62
CA ASP A 95 -6.53 -10.02 -8.51
C ASP A 95 -5.29 -9.83 -9.40
N SER A 96 -4.37 -10.79 -9.39
CA SER A 96 -3.16 -10.69 -10.23
C SER A 96 -3.49 -10.81 -11.72
N PRO A 97 -3.09 -9.81 -12.53
CA PRO A 97 -3.26 -9.86 -13.98
C PRO A 97 -2.15 -10.67 -14.72
N THR A 98 -1.12 -11.14 -13.99
CA THR A 98 0.18 -11.56 -14.58
C THR A 98 0.26 -13.01 -15.03
N THR A 99 -0.81 -13.80 -14.92
CA THR A 99 -0.83 -15.20 -15.40
C THR A 99 -1.86 -15.35 -16.50
N PRO A 100 -1.78 -16.39 -17.35
CA PRO A 100 -2.80 -16.64 -18.39
C PRO A 100 -4.20 -16.85 -17.82
N LYS A 101 -4.33 -16.79 -16.50
CA LYS A 101 -5.57 -16.91 -15.75
C LYS A 101 -5.53 -15.92 -14.60
N ILE A 102 -6.50 -14.99 -14.54
CA ILE A 102 -6.67 -14.08 -13.40
C ILE A 102 -6.70 -14.92 -12.13
N THR A 103 -5.74 -14.65 -11.24
CA THR A 103 -5.62 -15.36 -9.96
C THR A 103 -6.29 -14.52 -8.88
N LYS A 104 -7.37 -15.05 -8.29
CA LYS A 104 -8.23 -14.30 -7.36
C LYS A 104 -7.65 -14.18 -5.96
N ASP A 105 -7.86 -12.99 -5.39
CA ASP A 105 -7.47 -12.66 -4.02
C ASP A 105 -5.97 -12.95 -3.76
N THR A 106 -5.13 -12.79 -4.78
CA THR A 106 -3.67 -12.91 -4.65
C THR A 106 -3.14 -11.85 -3.70
N GLY A 107 -3.75 -10.69 -3.77
CA GLY A 107 -3.29 -9.47 -3.11
C GLY A 107 -2.16 -8.78 -3.86
N SER A 108 -2.02 -7.50 -3.61
CA SER A 108 -0.93 -6.68 -4.16
C SER A 108 -0.43 -5.65 -3.16
N VAL A 109 0.77 -5.13 -3.42
CA VAL A 109 1.34 -3.94 -2.78
C VAL A 109 1.77 -2.99 -3.88
N SER A 110 1.25 -1.77 -3.84
CA SER A 110 1.63 -0.70 -4.75
C SER A 110 2.49 0.32 -4.03
N VAL A 111 3.50 0.83 -4.74
CA VAL A 111 4.45 1.84 -4.27
C VAL A 111 4.39 3.04 -5.21
N TRP A 112 4.14 4.22 -4.67
CA TRP A 112 4.20 5.48 -5.40
C TRP A 112 5.27 6.38 -4.81
N SER A 113 6.06 7.03 -5.67
CA SER A 113 7.07 7.99 -5.24
C SER A 113 6.45 9.14 -4.45
N GLY A 114 7.11 9.55 -3.37
CA GLY A 114 6.84 10.82 -2.71
C GLY A 114 7.09 11.99 -3.64
N ASN A 115 8.14 11.90 -4.46
CA ASN A 115 8.52 12.90 -5.45
C ASN A 115 7.61 12.84 -6.69
N GLY A 116 6.58 13.68 -6.73
CA GLY A 116 5.65 13.79 -7.86
C GLY A 116 4.58 12.70 -7.93
N TYR A 117 4.52 11.79 -6.95
CA TYR A 117 3.46 10.81 -6.75
C TYR A 117 3.27 9.80 -7.90
N GLY A 118 4.29 9.58 -8.73
CA GLY A 118 4.30 8.58 -9.80
C GLY A 118 4.28 7.14 -9.23
N LEU A 119 3.67 6.19 -9.96
CA LEU A 119 3.77 4.77 -9.60
C LEU A 119 5.21 4.29 -9.86
N ILE A 120 5.85 3.75 -8.82
CA ILE A 120 7.14 3.08 -8.93
C ILE A 120 6.90 1.62 -9.36
N ASN A 121 6.13 0.87 -8.59
CA ASN A 121 5.86 -0.53 -8.87
C ASN A 121 4.56 -1.00 -8.22
N THR A 122 4.03 -2.12 -8.74
CA THR A 122 3.00 -2.93 -8.07
C THR A 122 3.45 -4.39 -8.08
N VAL A 123 3.57 -4.97 -6.90
CA VAL A 123 3.98 -6.36 -6.69
C VAL A 123 2.75 -7.16 -6.27
N TYR A 124 2.58 -8.33 -6.89
CA TYR A 124 1.47 -9.24 -6.61
C TYR A 124 1.93 -10.46 -5.80
N GLY A 125 1.01 -11.07 -5.09
CA GLY A 125 1.19 -12.39 -4.50
C GLY A 125 1.39 -13.47 -5.58
N ASP A 126 1.85 -14.63 -5.16
CA ASP A 126 2.25 -15.72 -6.07
C ASP A 126 1.09 -16.70 -6.35
N ALA A 127 0.12 -16.81 -5.43
CA ALA A 127 -0.99 -17.75 -5.55
C ALA A 127 -2.35 -17.16 -5.13
N ALA A 128 -3.42 -17.82 -5.56
CA ALA A 128 -4.79 -17.46 -5.18
C ALA A 128 -4.98 -17.54 -3.67
N LYS A 129 -5.59 -16.50 -3.09
CA LYS A 129 -5.87 -16.39 -1.66
C LYS A 129 -4.61 -16.29 -0.78
N ASP A 130 -3.49 -15.89 -1.35
CA ASP A 130 -2.32 -15.52 -0.56
C ASP A 130 -2.61 -14.31 0.34
N TYR A 131 -3.50 -13.43 -0.14
CA TYR A 131 -3.84 -12.18 0.54
C TYR A 131 -2.59 -11.32 0.79
N PHE A 132 -1.68 -11.31 -0.17
CA PHE A 132 -0.45 -10.55 -0.16
C PHE A 132 -0.74 -9.06 0.09
N GLY A 133 0.02 -8.40 0.97
CA GLY A 133 -0.23 -7.02 1.33
C GLY A 133 -1.32 -6.81 2.38
N THR A 134 -1.78 -7.86 3.07
CA THR A 134 -2.67 -7.71 4.23
C THR A 134 -2.04 -6.84 5.31
N ALA A 135 -0.74 -6.94 5.49
CA ALA A 135 0.08 -6.06 6.33
C ALA A 135 1.32 -5.63 5.52
N VAL A 136 1.71 -4.37 5.65
CA VAL A 136 2.93 -3.82 5.05
C VAL A 136 3.71 -3.01 6.06
N SER A 137 5.04 -3.06 5.96
CA SER A 137 5.97 -2.20 6.67
C SER A 137 7.15 -1.86 5.76
N ALA A 138 7.86 -0.79 6.05
CA ALA A 138 9.06 -0.40 5.33
C ALA A 138 10.19 -0.10 6.31
N GLY A 139 11.43 -0.39 5.91
CA GLY A 139 12.63 -0.09 6.67
C GLY A 139 13.87 -0.67 6.00
N ASP A 140 15.01 -0.04 6.18
CA ASP A 140 16.29 -0.50 5.65
C ASP A 140 16.82 -1.70 6.47
N ILE A 141 16.55 -2.92 5.98
CA ILE A 141 16.92 -4.16 6.69
C ILE A 141 18.36 -4.59 6.34
N ASN A 142 18.80 -4.24 5.14
CA ASN A 142 20.11 -4.67 4.63
C ASN A 142 21.20 -3.59 4.76
N SER A 143 20.85 -2.39 5.25
CA SER A 143 21.74 -1.23 5.43
C SER A 143 22.33 -0.70 4.10
N ASP A 144 21.53 -0.74 3.02
CA ASP A 144 21.90 -0.19 1.71
C ASP A 144 21.45 1.28 1.50
N GLY A 145 20.80 1.88 2.51
CA GLY A 145 20.30 3.24 2.48
C GLY A 145 18.92 3.39 1.82
N LYS A 146 18.26 2.28 1.49
CA LYS A 146 16.91 2.25 0.94
C LYS A 146 15.96 1.51 1.87
N SER A 147 14.71 1.94 1.92
CA SER A 147 13.70 1.17 2.64
C SER A 147 13.32 -0.09 1.86
N ASP A 148 13.44 -1.24 2.51
CA ASP A 148 12.94 -2.53 2.03
C ASP A 148 11.46 -2.69 2.40
N LEU A 149 10.70 -3.46 1.61
CA LEU A 149 9.31 -3.78 1.90
C LEU A 149 9.20 -5.09 2.67
N ILE A 150 8.47 -5.07 3.78
CA ILE A 150 8.11 -6.25 4.58
C ILE A 150 6.61 -6.48 4.38
N ILE A 151 6.24 -7.62 3.82
CA ILE A 151 4.88 -7.87 3.33
C ILE A 151 4.33 -9.16 3.93
N GLY A 152 3.21 -9.05 4.65
CA GLY A 152 2.51 -10.20 5.21
C GLY A 152 1.66 -10.92 4.17
N ILE A 153 1.66 -12.26 4.23
CA ILE A 153 0.97 -13.18 3.32
C ILE A 153 0.22 -14.23 4.14
N PRO A 154 -0.92 -13.87 4.77
CA PRO A 154 -1.57 -14.77 5.74
C PRO A 154 -2.18 -16.03 5.13
N GLY A 155 -2.54 -16.02 3.85
CA GLY A 155 -3.06 -17.19 3.14
C GLY A 155 -2.01 -18.12 2.55
N PHE A 156 -0.71 -17.78 2.70
CA PHE A 156 0.37 -18.58 2.15
C PHE A 156 0.46 -19.96 2.80
N GLY A 157 0.60 -21.01 2.00
CA GLY A 157 0.74 -22.36 2.50
C GLY A 157 1.48 -23.28 1.53
N ILE A 158 2.76 -23.59 1.82
CA ILE A 158 3.57 -24.54 1.03
C ILE A 158 3.37 -25.98 1.52
N VAL A 159 3.38 -26.19 2.83
CA VAL A 159 3.36 -27.53 3.45
C VAL A 159 2.00 -27.85 4.07
N MET A 160 1.37 -26.84 4.67
CA MET A 160 0.02 -26.91 5.22
C MET A 160 -0.77 -25.70 4.76
N LYS A 161 -2.06 -25.85 4.60
CA LYS A 161 -2.94 -24.76 4.16
C LYS A 161 -2.94 -23.62 5.19
N ASP A 162 -2.89 -22.38 4.68
CA ASP A 162 -3.06 -21.15 5.46
C ASP A 162 -2.07 -21.03 6.65
N THR A 163 -0.82 -21.44 6.48
CA THR A 163 0.22 -21.30 7.52
C THR A 163 0.73 -19.87 7.65
N GLY A 164 0.49 -19.06 6.62
CA GLY A 164 1.00 -17.70 6.55
C GLY A 164 2.48 -17.60 6.16
N GLY A 165 2.88 -16.42 5.75
CA GLY A 165 4.25 -16.11 5.35
C GLY A 165 4.55 -14.62 5.41
N VAL A 166 5.82 -14.30 5.25
CA VAL A 166 6.33 -12.93 5.08
C VAL A 166 7.26 -12.92 3.88
N LYS A 167 7.14 -11.92 3.02
CA LYS A 167 8.08 -11.65 1.93
C LYS A 167 8.79 -10.33 2.20
N VAL A 168 10.10 -10.32 2.02
CA VAL A 168 10.90 -9.10 2.07
C VAL A 168 11.40 -8.82 0.66
N LEU A 169 11.21 -7.59 0.20
CA LEU A 169 11.69 -7.13 -1.10
C LEU A 169 12.63 -5.94 -0.89
N SER A 170 13.83 -6.01 -1.45
CA SER A 170 14.76 -4.90 -1.37
C SER A 170 14.25 -3.70 -2.17
N GLY A 171 14.35 -2.51 -1.58
CA GLY A 171 14.09 -1.24 -2.26
C GLY A 171 14.92 -1.07 -3.54
N ALA A 172 16.11 -1.63 -3.58
CA ALA A 172 16.97 -1.61 -4.78
C ALA A 172 16.41 -2.40 -5.98
N GLY A 173 15.42 -3.26 -5.77
CA GLY A 173 14.80 -4.11 -6.79
C GLY A 173 13.36 -3.71 -7.19
N LEU A 174 12.88 -2.56 -6.73
CA LEU A 174 11.52 -2.06 -6.96
C LEU A 174 11.38 -1.22 -8.23
#